data_7d1541c67c7bddb0d9edd776590425e6
#
_entry.id   7d1541c67c7bddb0d9edd776590425e6
#
_cell.length_a   1.000
_cell.length_b   1.000
_cell.length_c   1.000
_cell.angle_alpha   90.00
_cell.angle_beta   90.00
_cell.angle_gamma   90.00
#
_symmetry.space_group_name_H-M   'P 1'
#
loop_
_entity.id
_entity.type
_entity.pdbx_description
1 polymer ?
#
loop_
_entity_poly.entity_id
_entity_poly.type
_entity_poly.pdbx_seq_one_letter_code
_entity_poly.pdbx_strand_id
1 'polypeptide(L)'
;MDDIDMLSRKSPCLCKVAPNTQKYHIQDVNRAGGIIAIMDELAKGGLVDTTVLRVDGMTLAEAIDKYSITSPDVCDEAIKKYSSAAAGKFNLVLGSQHASYKELDTDRAEGCIRDVEHAYSKDGGLAVLRGNIALDGCVVKTAGVDESIWKFSGPAKVFDSQDAACEGILGGKVVSGDVVVITYEGPKGGPGMQEMLYPTSYIKSRHLGKECALITDGRFSGGTSGLSIGHISP
;
A
#
# COMPACT_ATOMS: atom_id res chain seq x y z
N MET A 1 16.32 -3.46 7.55
CA MET A 1 15.93 -2.35 6.66
C MET A 1 16.48 -2.54 5.25
N ASP A 2 17.78 -2.80 5.09
CA ASP A 2 18.41 -2.94 3.76
C ASP A 2 17.82 -4.06 2.91
N ASP A 3 17.47 -5.20 3.51
CA ASP A 3 16.81 -6.30 2.80
C ASP A 3 15.43 -5.89 2.27
N ILE A 4 14.68 -5.09 3.04
CA ILE A 4 13.37 -4.57 2.64
C ILE A 4 13.52 -3.61 1.44
N ASP A 5 14.49 -2.69 1.50
CA ASP A 5 14.78 -1.77 0.40
C ASP A 5 15.21 -2.53 -0.86
N MET A 6 16.12 -3.50 -0.70
CA MET A 6 16.59 -4.35 -1.79
C MET A 6 15.44 -5.13 -2.45
N LEU A 7 14.58 -5.75 -1.66
CA LEU A 7 13.43 -6.51 -2.18
C LEU A 7 12.41 -5.59 -2.84
N SER A 8 12.13 -4.42 -2.27
CA SER A 8 11.24 -3.44 -2.88
C SER A 8 11.75 -2.98 -4.25
N ARG A 9 13.06 -2.75 -4.39
CA ARG A 9 13.66 -2.36 -5.68
C ARG A 9 13.60 -3.45 -6.74
N LYS A 10 13.55 -4.73 -6.33
CA LYS A 10 13.50 -5.89 -7.24
C LYS A 10 12.08 -6.29 -7.62
N SER A 11 11.10 -5.97 -6.77
CA SER A 11 9.72 -6.40 -6.96
C SER A 11 8.91 -5.29 -7.62
N PRO A 12 8.39 -5.48 -8.84
CA PRO A 12 7.56 -4.47 -9.50
C PRO A 12 6.21 -4.32 -8.82
N CYS A 13 5.59 -3.15 -8.96
CA CYS A 13 4.23 -2.91 -8.49
C CYS A 13 3.21 -3.46 -9.50
N LEU A 14 2.70 -4.66 -9.27
CA LEU A 14 1.77 -5.34 -10.18
C LEU A 14 0.30 -4.99 -9.93
N CYS A 15 -0.03 -4.41 -8.76
CA CYS A 15 -1.40 -4.09 -8.40
C CYS A 15 -1.47 -2.72 -7.72
N LYS A 16 -2.43 -1.88 -8.14
CA LYS A 16 -2.63 -0.56 -7.59
C LYS A 16 -4.12 -0.31 -7.37
N VAL A 17 -4.50 0.02 -6.15
CA VAL A 17 -5.90 0.24 -5.75
C VAL A 17 -6.06 1.53 -4.95
N ALA A 18 -7.30 1.96 -4.77
CA ALA A 18 -7.61 3.12 -3.94
C ALA A 18 -6.96 3.00 -2.54
N PRO A 19 -6.42 4.07 -1.97
CA PRO A 19 -6.45 5.47 -2.43
C PRO A 19 -5.34 5.88 -3.42
N ASN A 20 -4.48 4.96 -3.86
CA ASN A 20 -3.35 5.24 -4.75
C ASN A 20 -3.75 5.30 -6.24
N THR A 21 -4.98 4.92 -6.55
CA THR A 21 -5.66 5.13 -7.82
C THR A 21 -7.15 5.31 -7.59
N GLN A 22 -7.83 5.98 -8.51
CA GLN A 22 -9.30 6.07 -8.48
C GLN A 22 -9.97 4.98 -9.34
N LYS A 23 -9.17 4.25 -10.15
CA LYS A 23 -9.70 3.30 -11.14
C LYS A 23 -10.13 1.98 -10.52
N TYR A 24 -9.35 1.46 -9.55
CA TYR A 24 -9.54 0.13 -8.97
C TYR A 24 -9.71 0.16 -7.46
N HIS A 25 -10.52 -0.76 -6.95
CA HIS A 25 -10.78 -0.98 -5.54
C HIS A 25 -10.49 -2.44 -5.15
N ILE A 26 -10.63 -2.79 -3.88
CA ILE A 26 -10.28 -4.13 -3.40
C ILE A 26 -11.07 -5.26 -4.06
N GLN A 27 -12.33 -5.01 -4.43
CA GLN A 27 -13.15 -5.98 -5.16
C GLN A 27 -12.63 -6.26 -6.57
N ASP A 28 -11.96 -5.29 -7.21
CA ASP A 28 -11.31 -5.50 -8.51
C ASP A 28 -10.10 -6.42 -8.38
N VAL A 29 -9.35 -6.32 -7.26
CA VAL A 29 -8.27 -7.28 -6.97
C VAL A 29 -8.83 -8.69 -6.83
N ASN A 30 -9.95 -8.86 -6.11
CA ASN A 30 -10.61 -10.16 -5.99
C ASN A 30 -11.01 -10.70 -7.37
N ARG A 31 -11.69 -9.89 -8.19
CA ARG A 31 -12.10 -10.27 -9.55
C ARG A 31 -10.92 -10.63 -10.45
N ALA A 32 -9.77 -10.01 -10.23
CA ALA A 32 -8.53 -10.28 -10.97
C ALA A 32 -7.76 -11.53 -10.48
N GLY A 33 -8.30 -12.26 -9.48
CA GLY A 33 -7.71 -13.50 -8.94
C GLY A 33 -6.95 -13.32 -7.63
N GLY A 34 -7.05 -12.15 -6.99
CA GLY A 34 -6.51 -11.90 -5.65
C GLY A 34 -4.99 -12.03 -5.53
N ILE A 35 -4.54 -12.36 -4.34
CA ILE A 35 -3.10 -12.51 -4.06
C ILE A 35 -2.47 -13.65 -4.88
N ILE A 36 -3.20 -14.72 -5.14
CA ILE A 36 -2.68 -15.85 -5.94
C ILE A 36 -2.33 -15.39 -7.36
N ALA A 37 -3.15 -14.53 -7.97
CA ALA A 37 -2.83 -13.98 -9.29
C ALA A 37 -1.58 -13.07 -9.26
N ILE A 38 -1.39 -12.30 -8.20
CA ILE A 38 -0.15 -11.51 -8.02
C ILE A 38 1.06 -12.44 -7.90
N MET A 39 0.95 -13.50 -7.09
CA MET A 39 2.02 -14.49 -6.92
C MET A 39 2.32 -15.24 -8.23
N ASP A 40 1.30 -15.53 -9.02
CA ASP A 40 1.44 -16.16 -10.34
C ASP A 40 2.24 -15.26 -11.31
N GLU A 41 1.89 -13.97 -11.39
CA GLU A 41 2.62 -13.04 -12.26
C GLU A 41 4.07 -12.81 -11.77
N LEU A 42 4.31 -12.78 -10.45
CA LEU A 42 5.67 -12.74 -9.91
C LEU A 42 6.45 -14.04 -10.20
N ALA A 43 5.78 -15.20 -10.16
CA ALA A 43 6.39 -16.48 -10.49
C ALA A 43 6.78 -16.57 -11.97
N LYS A 44 5.90 -16.13 -12.88
CA LYS A 44 6.19 -16.00 -14.31
C LYS A 44 7.38 -15.10 -14.58
N GLY A 45 7.54 -14.05 -13.77
CA GLY A 45 8.69 -13.15 -13.80
C GLY A 45 9.97 -13.67 -13.13
N GLY A 46 9.95 -14.88 -12.54
CA GLY A 46 11.09 -15.44 -11.81
C GLY A 46 11.45 -14.69 -10.51
N LEU A 47 10.50 -14.01 -9.90
CA LEU A 47 10.71 -13.13 -8.75
C LEU A 47 10.37 -13.78 -7.40
N VAL A 48 9.79 -14.99 -7.40
CA VAL A 48 9.44 -15.74 -6.18
C VAL A 48 9.89 -17.19 -6.31
N ASP A 49 10.25 -17.78 -5.18
CA ASP A 49 10.52 -19.22 -5.06
C ASP A 49 9.19 -19.96 -4.91
N THR A 50 8.81 -20.69 -5.94
CA THR A 50 7.54 -21.43 -5.97
C THR A 50 7.62 -22.81 -5.28
N THR A 51 8.79 -23.24 -4.83
CA THR A 51 9.00 -24.52 -4.13
C THR A 51 8.67 -24.46 -2.65
N VAL A 52 8.49 -23.24 -2.11
CA VAL A 52 8.18 -23.02 -0.68
C VAL A 52 6.85 -23.64 -0.29
N LEU A 53 6.85 -24.31 0.88
CA LEU A 53 5.64 -24.89 1.44
C LEU A 53 4.74 -23.83 2.07
N ARG A 54 3.46 -23.98 1.86
CA ARG A 54 2.40 -23.21 2.49
C ARG A 54 1.88 -23.93 3.75
N VAL A 55 1.12 -23.22 4.55
CA VAL A 55 0.49 -23.76 5.78
C VAL A 55 -0.48 -24.92 5.50
N ASP A 56 -1.05 -25.00 4.31
CA ASP A 56 -1.95 -26.07 3.86
C ASP A 56 -1.21 -27.32 3.32
N GLY A 57 0.11 -27.32 3.36
CA GLY A 57 0.96 -28.41 2.91
C GLY A 57 1.24 -28.45 1.40
N MET A 58 0.62 -27.56 0.61
CA MET A 58 0.93 -27.40 -0.82
C MET A 58 2.16 -26.52 -0.98
N THR A 59 2.91 -26.73 -2.05
CA THR A 59 3.89 -25.74 -2.53
C THR A 59 3.19 -24.52 -3.11
N LEU A 60 3.90 -23.41 -3.25
CA LEU A 60 3.36 -22.23 -3.92
C LEU A 60 3.02 -22.53 -5.38
N ALA A 61 3.83 -23.35 -6.08
CA ALA A 61 3.55 -23.79 -7.44
C ALA A 61 2.20 -24.52 -7.54
N GLU A 62 1.98 -25.56 -6.71
CA GLU A 62 0.71 -26.30 -6.66
C GLU A 62 -0.48 -25.41 -6.34
N ALA A 63 -0.30 -24.40 -5.48
CA ALA A 63 -1.36 -23.46 -5.16
C ALA A 63 -1.66 -22.48 -6.31
N ILE A 64 -0.65 -22.05 -7.06
CA ILE A 64 -0.84 -21.23 -8.26
C ILE A 64 -1.60 -22.04 -9.31
N ASP A 65 -1.15 -23.27 -9.61
CA ASP A 65 -1.82 -24.14 -10.59
C ASP A 65 -3.29 -24.37 -10.24
N LYS A 66 -3.59 -24.60 -8.98
CA LYS A 66 -4.95 -24.90 -8.50
C LYS A 66 -5.86 -23.69 -8.40
N TYR A 67 -5.33 -22.52 -8.05
CA TYR A 67 -6.15 -21.38 -7.65
C TYR A 67 -5.99 -20.12 -8.52
N SER A 68 -4.97 -20.02 -9.37
CA SER A 68 -4.84 -18.86 -10.28
C SER A 68 -5.90 -18.94 -11.38
N ILE A 69 -6.63 -17.83 -11.58
CA ILE A 69 -7.69 -17.73 -12.59
C ILE A 69 -7.15 -17.80 -14.03
N THR A 70 -5.84 -17.68 -14.21
CA THR A 70 -5.17 -17.82 -15.50
C THR A 70 -4.51 -19.20 -15.70
N SER A 71 -4.59 -20.05 -14.68
CA SER A 71 -4.12 -21.44 -14.78
C SER A 71 -5.10 -22.31 -15.58
N PRO A 72 -4.64 -23.20 -16.47
CA PRO A 72 -5.50 -24.17 -17.13
C PRO A 72 -6.12 -25.20 -16.15
N ASP A 73 -5.49 -25.39 -14.98
CA ASP A 73 -5.90 -26.37 -13.96
C ASP A 73 -6.66 -25.73 -12.79
N VAL A 74 -7.11 -24.47 -12.96
CA VAL A 74 -7.86 -23.75 -11.93
C VAL A 74 -9.12 -24.49 -11.49
N CYS A 75 -9.32 -24.65 -10.18
CA CYS A 75 -10.50 -25.34 -9.67
C CYS A 75 -11.76 -24.45 -9.67
N ASP A 76 -12.94 -25.09 -9.84
CA ASP A 76 -14.24 -24.43 -9.88
C ASP A 76 -14.52 -23.59 -8.61
N GLU A 77 -14.04 -24.04 -7.46
CA GLU A 77 -14.19 -23.30 -6.20
C GLU A 77 -13.49 -21.94 -6.25
N ALA A 78 -12.28 -21.85 -6.83
CA ALA A 78 -11.56 -20.60 -7.01
C ALA A 78 -12.32 -19.66 -7.93
N ILE A 79 -12.76 -20.14 -9.10
CA ILE A 79 -13.58 -19.35 -10.04
C ILE A 79 -14.82 -18.80 -9.35
N LYS A 80 -15.55 -19.64 -8.62
CA LYS A 80 -16.74 -19.23 -7.87
C LYS A 80 -16.44 -18.15 -6.83
N LYS A 81 -15.34 -18.29 -6.07
CA LYS A 81 -14.94 -17.31 -5.07
C LYS A 81 -14.58 -15.96 -5.70
N TYR A 82 -13.79 -15.95 -6.75
CA TYR A 82 -13.36 -14.72 -7.41
C TYR A 82 -14.49 -14.02 -8.18
N SER A 83 -15.50 -14.76 -8.62
CA SER A 83 -16.73 -14.20 -9.21
C SER A 83 -17.70 -13.63 -8.18
N SER A 84 -17.58 -13.98 -6.91
CA SER A 84 -18.56 -13.64 -5.86
C SER A 84 -18.38 -12.25 -5.25
N ALA A 85 -17.37 -11.49 -5.64
CA ALA A 85 -17.18 -10.12 -5.16
C ALA A 85 -18.33 -9.22 -5.61
N ALA A 86 -18.72 -8.27 -4.75
CA ALA A 86 -19.75 -7.29 -5.09
C ALA A 86 -19.35 -6.51 -6.35
N ALA A 87 -20.18 -6.58 -7.39
CA ALA A 87 -19.92 -6.02 -8.71
C ALA A 87 -20.07 -4.48 -8.75
N GLY A 88 -19.43 -3.76 -7.83
CA GLY A 88 -19.42 -2.29 -7.79
C GLY A 88 -20.77 -1.63 -7.48
N LYS A 89 -21.79 -2.41 -7.11
CA LYS A 89 -23.11 -1.91 -6.72
C LYS A 89 -23.32 -2.11 -5.23
N PHE A 90 -23.50 -1.01 -4.51
CA PHE A 90 -23.91 -1.08 -3.11
C PHE A 90 -25.36 -1.57 -3.02
N ASN A 91 -25.56 -2.60 -2.20
CA ASN A 91 -26.88 -3.02 -1.77
C ASN A 91 -27.02 -2.70 -0.28
N LEU A 92 -27.97 -1.82 0.05
CA LEU A 92 -28.26 -1.42 1.43
C LEU A 92 -29.08 -2.45 2.21
N VAL A 93 -29.55 -3.50 1.55
CA VAL A 93 -30.28 -4.59 2.22
C VAL A 93 -29.27 -5.59 2.77
N LEU A 94 -29.18 -5.67 4.09
CA LEU A 94 -28.27 -6.59 4.78
C LEU A 94 -28.52 -8.05 4.35
N GLY A 95 -27.46 -8.78 4.02
CA GLY A 95 -27.51 -10.18 3.61
C GLY A 95 -27.96 -10.43 2.16
N SER A 96 -28.20 -9.40 1.36
CA SER A 96 -28.68 -9.52 -0.02
C SER A 96 -27.60 -9.29 -1.10
N GLN A 97 -26.35 -9.52 -0.78
CA GLN A 97 -25.22 -9.39 -1.70
C GLN A 97 -25.17 -10.58 -2.68
N HIS A 98 -26.11 -10.62 -3.62
CA HIS A 98 -26.23 -11.68 -4.62
C HIS A 98 -25.60 -11.32 -5.97
N ALA A 99 -25.14 -10.08 -6.13
CA ALA A 99 -24.48 -9.67 -7.35
C ALA A 99 -23.08 -10.30 -7.43
N SER A 100 -22.79 -10.93 -8.57
CA SER A 100 -21.47 -11.47 -8.90
C SER A 100 -20.99 -10.88 -10.21
N TYR A 101 -19.68 -10.90 -10.43
CA TYR A 101 -19.12 -10.57 -11.72
C TYR A 101 -19.43 -11.67 -12.73
N LYS A 102 -19.82 -11.28 -13.95
CA LYS A 102 -20.05 -12.21 -15.05
C LYS A 102 -18.74 -12.74 -15.62
N GLU A 103 -17.71 -11.90 -15.59
CA GLU A 103 -16.40 -12.19 -16.14
C GLU A 103 -15.32 -11.80 -15.13
N LEU A 104 -14.30 -12.63 -15.01
CA LEU A 104 -13.10 -12.34 -14.24
C LEU A 104 -12.19 -11.40 -15.04
N ASP A 105 -11.38 -10.62 -14.34
CA ASP A 105 -10.37 -9.76 -14.94
C ASP A 105 -9.08 -10.55 -15.16
N THR A 106 -8.89 -11.03 -16.37
CA THR A 106 -7.67 -11.74 -16.81
C THR A 106 -6.72 -10.86 -17.63
N ASP A 107 -7.05 -9.59 -17.81
CA ASP A 107 -6.20 -8.63 -18.53
C ASP A 107 -4.98 -8.27 -17.67
N ARG A 108 -3.82 -8.77 -18.08
CA ARG A 108 -2.54 -8.54 -17.40
C ARG A 108 -1.76 -7.35 -17.95
N ALA A 109 -2.23 -6.71 -19.02
CA ALA A 109 -1.63 -5.51 -19.58
C ALA A 109 -2.26 -4.23 -18.99
N GLU A 110 -3.60 -4.15 -18.98
CA GLU A 110 -4.32 -2.94 -18.57
C GLU A 110 -5.27 -3.15 -17.39
N GLY A 111 -5.41 -4.39 -16.92
CA GLY A 111 -6.28 -4.77 -15.80
C GLY A 111 -5.81 -4.27 -14.43
N CYS A 112 -6.51 -4.72 -13.39
CA CYS A 112 -6.20 -4.38 -12.00
C CYS A 112 -4.86 -4.99 -11.55
N ILE A 113 -4.65 -6.28 -11.85
CA ILE A 113 -3.39 -6.99 -11.64
C ILE A 113 -2.69 -7.11 -12.98
N ARG A 114 -1.46 -6.64 -13.05
CA ARG A 114 -0.65 -6.62 -14.27
C ARG A 114 0.48 -7.61 -14.20
N ASP A 115 1.00 -8.01 -15.36
CA ASP A 115 2.25 -8.76 -15.45
C ASP A 115 3.47 -7.85 -15.19
N VAL A 116 4.66 -8.46 -15.19
CA VAL A 116 5.91 -7.74 -14.91
C VAL A 116 6.25 -6.71 -15.99
N GLU A 117 5.90 -7.01 -17.25
CA GLU A 117 6.17 -6.10 -18.37
C GLU A 117 5.32 -4.82 -18.32
N HIS A 118 4.06 -4.95 -17.89
CA HIS A 118 3.07 -3.86 -17.81
C HIS A 118 2.89 -3.30 -16.40
N ALA A 119 3.82 -3.59 -15.48
CA ALA A 119 3.75 -3.15 -14.08
C ALA A 119 3.51 -1.64 -13.94
N TYR A 120 2.80 -1.23 -12.91
CA TYR A 120 2.55 0.19 -12.60
C TYR A 120 3.82 0.97 -12.28
N SER A 121 4.82 0.31 -11.71
CA SER A 121 6.18 0.81 -11.51
C SER A 121 7.16 -0.36 -11.45
N LYS A 122 8.44 -0.06 -11.71
CA LYS A 122 9.51 -1.08 -11.71
C LYS A 122 9.93 -1.50 -10.31
N ASP A 123 9.51 -0.78 -9.29
CA ASP A 123 9.78 -1.06 -7.88
C ASP A 123 8.49 -1.26 -7.07
N GLY A 124 8.62 -1.85 -5.88
CA GLY A 124 7.50 -2.21 -5.01
C GLY A 124 6.86 -1.05 -4.26
N GLY A 125 7.35 0.17 -4.46
CA GLY A 125 6.77 1.38 -3.88
C GLY A 125 7.09 1.63 -2.41
N LEU A 126 8.13 0.99 -1.87
CA LEU A 126 8.74 1.31 -0.58
C LEU A 126 10.19 1.72 -0.77
N ALA A 127 10.66 2.72 -0.03
CA ALA A 127 12.06 3.09 0.02
C ALA A 127 12.52 3.29 1.47
N VAL A 128 13.74 2.86 1.75
CA VAL A 128 14.43 3.17 3.02
C VAL A 128 15.32 4.38 2.79
N LEU A 129 15.13 5.40 3.62
CA LEU A 129 15.93 6.61 3.59
C LEU A 129 16.81 6.69 4.83
N ARG A 130 17.92 7.40 4.73
CA ARG A 130 18.86 7.65 5.82
C ARG A 130 19.27 9.11 5.81
N GLY A 131 19.57 9.64 6.98
CA GLY A 131 20.02 11.01 7.15
C GLY A 131 20.33 11.33 8.59
N ASN A 132 20.67 12.58 8.87
CA ASN A 132 21.06 13.04 10.20
C ASN A 132 19.99 12.93 11.28
N ILE A 133 18.71 12.81 10.90
CA ILE A 133 17.58 12.56 11.82
C ILE A 133 17.03 11.13 11.68
N ALA A 134 17.66 10.28 10.88
CA ALA A 134 17.29 8.89 10.65
C ALA A 134 18.55 8.05 10.40
N LEU A 135 19.43 7.99 11.39
CA LEU A 135 20.74 7.32 11.27
C LEU A 135 20.57 5.82 10.99
N ASP A 136 19.64 5.19 11.67
CA ASP A 136 19.29 3.77 11.48
C ASP A 136 18.22 3.56 10.41
N GLY A 137 17.77 4.62 9.78
CA GLY A 137 16.84 4.59 8.66
C GLY A 137 15.42 5.02 9.00
N CYS A 138 14.65 5.17 7.95
CA CYS A 138 13.20 5.42 7.97
C CYS A 138 12.58 4.85 6.70
N VAL A 139 11.26 4.75 6.66
CA VAL A 139 10.54 4.17 5.53
C VAL A 139 9.57 5.17 4.94
N VAL A 140 9.57 5.27 3.61
CA VAL A 140 8.56 5.99 2.84
C VAL A 140 7.87 5.05 1.86
N LYS A 141 6.56 5.19 1.73
CA LYS A 141 5.77 4.53 0.70
C LYS A 141 5.75 5.40 -0.55
N THR A 142 6.72 5.20 -1.43
CA THR A 142 6.86 5.98 -2.67
C THR A 142 5.68 5.85 -3.61
N ALA A 143 5.01 4.69 -3.63
CA ALA A 143 3.81 4.44 -4.44
C ALA A 143 2.62 5.41 -4.14
N GLY A 144 2.62 6.04 -2.97
CA GLY A 144 1.59 7.01 -2.55
C GLY A 144 2.00 8.47 -2.67
N VAL A 145 3.21 8.75 -3.12
CA VAL A 145 3.79 10.09 -3.19
C VAL A 145 3.77 10.60 -4.63
N ASP A 146 3.27 11.82 -4.82
CA ASP A 146 3.33 12.50 -6.12
C ASP A 146 4.79 12.85 -6.43
N GLU A 147 5.25 12.61 -7.65
CA GLU A 147 6.64 12.82 -8.06
C GLU A 147 7.11 14.27 -7.89
N SER A 148 6.19 15.23 -7.96
CA SER A 148 6.48 16.66 -7.79
C SER A 148 7.01 17.00 -6.40
N ILE A 149 6.74 16.14 -5.39
CA ILE A 149 7.18 16.34 -4.00
C ILE A 149 8.20 15.30 -3.51
N TRP A 150 8.82 14.54 -4.40
CA TRP A 150 9.90 13.62 -4.03
C TRP A 150 11.13 14.34 -3.45
N LYS A 151 11.31 15.61 -3.81
CA LYS A 151 12.28 16.52 -3.18
C LYS A 151 11.49 17.60 -2.46
N PHE A 152 11.55 17.60 -1.15
CA PHE A 152 10.81 18.53 -0.32
C PHE A 152 11.71 19.18 0.73
N SER A 153 11.52 20.47 0.94
CA SER A 153 12.18 21.24 1.99
C SER A 153 11.23 22.28 2.54
N GLY A 154 11.25 22.48 3.84
CA GLY A 154 10.38 23.44 4.48
C GLY A 154 10.62 23.61 5.98
N PRO A 155 9.99 24.59 6.60
CA PRO A 155 10.06 24.78 8.04
C PRO A 155 9.49 23.58 8.79
N ALA A 156 10.19 23.13 9.85
CA ALA A 156 9.69 22.08 10.71
C ALA A 156 8.62 22.62 11.69
N LYS A 157 7.45 21.97 11.73
CA LYS A 157 6.42 22.16 12.75
C LYS A 157 6.43 20.92 13.64
N VAL A 158 7.10 21.04 14.78
CA VAL A 158 7.33 19.93 15.70
C VAL A 158 6.20 19.83 16.71
N PHE A 159 5.68 18.62 16.87
CA PHE A 159 4.66 18.23 17.85
C PHE A 159 5.17 17.00 18.61
N ASP A 160 4.96 16.96 19.90
CA ASP A 160 5.42 15.91 20.80
C ASP A 160 4.40 14.77 21.01
N SER A 161 3.32 14.80 20.24
CA SER A 161 2.32 13.72 20.18
C SER A 161 1.46 13.85 18.92
N GLN A 162 0.79 12.73 18.58
CA GLN A 162 -0.21 12.71 17.49
C GLN A 162 -1.37 13.68 17.78
N ASP A 163 -1.84 13.74 19.02
CA ASP A 163 -2.97 14.58 19.41
C ASP A 163 -2.62 16.07 19.23
N ALA A 164 -1.44 16.49 19.72
CA ALA A 164 -0.96 17.86 19.54
C ALA A 164 -0.80 18.23 18.05
N ALA A 165 -0.33 17.28 17.22
CA ALA A 165 -0.25 17.48 15.78
C ALA A 165 -1.63 17.62 15.15
N CYS A 166 -2.61 16.80 15.52
CA CYS A 166 -3.98 16.90 15.04
C CYS A 166 -4.61 18.26 15.36
N GLU A 167 -4.47 18.72 16.60
CA GLU A 167 -4.91 20.05 17.02
C GLU A 167 -4.20 21.16 16.23
N GLY A 168 -2.89 21.04 16.03
CA GLY A 168 -2.10 22.00 15.27
C GLY A 168 -2.49 22.08 13.81
N ILE A 169 -2.74 20.93 13.18
CA ILE A 169 -3.18 20.84 11.77
C ILE A 169 -4.56 21.48 11.62
N LEU A 170 -5.53 21.05 12.41
CA LEU A 170 -6.90 21.56 12.34
C LEU A 170 -6.98 23.05 12.75
N GLY A 171 -6.19 23.45 13.74
CA GLY A 171 -6.11 24.84 14.23
C GLY A 171 -5.36 25.81 13.32
N GLY A 172 -4.84 25.34 12.17
CA GLY A 172 -4.18 26.21 11.18
C GLY A 172 -2.73 26.56 11.48
N LYS A 173 -2.08 25.92 12.45
CA LYS A 173 -0.64 26.09 12.71
C LYS A 173 0.25 25.52 11.61
N VAL A 174 -0.29 24.56 10.84
CA VAL A 174 0.38 23.94 9.67
C VAL A 174 -0.15 24.61 8.41
N VAL A 175 0.77 25.06 7.57
CA VAL A 175 0.47 25.75 6.30
C VAL A 175 1.25 25.08 5.14
N SER A 176 0.91 25.45 3.90
CA SER A 176 1.63 25.00 2.71
C SER A 176 3.16 25.24 2.84
N GLY A 177 3.95 24.24 2.49
CA GLY A 177 5.41 24.25 2.58
C GLY A 177 5.99 23.72 3.89
N ASP A 178 5.17 23.43 4.90
CA ASP A 178 5.67 22.92 6.18
C ASP A 178 6.03 21.44 6.17
N VAL A 179 7.02 21.06 6.97
CA VAL A 179 7.30 19.69 7.37
C VAL A 179 6.72 19.45 8.76
N VAL A 180 5.66 18.68 8.85
CA VAL A 180 5.06 18.27 10.12
C VAL A 180 5.92 17.17 10.74
N VAL A 181 6.42 17.40 11.95
CA VAL A 181 7.28 16.45 12.69
C VAL A 181 6.52 16.01 13.93
N ILE A 182 6.26 14.70 14.04
CA ILE A 182 5.60 14.12 15.22
C ILE A 182 6.60 13.19 15.91
N THR A 183 6.92 13.48 17.15
CA THR A 183 7.90 12.76 17.96
C THR A 183 7.22 11.97 19.06
N TYR A 184 7.95 10.99 19.63
CA TYR A 184 7.53 10.17 20.78
C TYR A 184 6.30 9.27 20.53
N GLU A 185 6.09 8.85 19.31
CA GLU A 185 5.03 7.91 18.94
C GLU A 185 5.55 6.51 18.59
N GLY A 186 6.88 6.36 18.56
CA GLY A 186 7.56 5.10 18.31
C GLY A 186 7.70 4.20 19.55
N PRO A 187 8.43 3.08 19.44
CA PRO A 187 8.59 2.11 20.53
C PRO A 187 9.51 2.61 21.65
N LYS A 188 10.35 3.59 21.39
CA LYS A 188 11.33 4.14 22.33
C LYS A 188 10.85 5.49 22.83
N GLY A 189 10.28 5.50 24.03
CA GLY A 189 9.79 6.72 24.68
C GLY A 189 8.36 7.12 24.33
N GLY A 190 7.67 6.35 23.51
CA GLY A 190 6.28 6.57 23.10
C GLY A 190 5.37 5.37 23.37
N PRO A 191 4.11 5.41 22.89
CA PRO A 191 3.13 4.35 23.11
C PRO A 191 3.41 3.07 22.32
N GLY A 192 4.41 3.08 21.43
CA GLY A 192 4.84 1.91 20.68
C GLY A 192 4.28 1.83 19.26
N MET A 193 4.85 2.58 18.34
CA MET A 193 4.52 2.52 16.90
C MET A 193 3.05 2.88 16.59
N GLN A 194 2.58 3.98 17.14
CA GLN A 194 1.24 4.50 16.88
C GLN A 194 1.07 4.83 15.39
N GLU A 195 -0.10 4.46 14.85
CA GLU A 195 -0.44 4.68 13.44
C GLU A 195 -0.98 6.10 13.22
N MET A 196 -0.42 6.81 12.22
CA MET A 196 -0.67 8.22 11.96
C MET A 196 -1.85 8.47 10.99
N LEU A 197 -2.96 7.77 11.18
CA LEU A 197 -4.15 7.91 10.32
C LEU A 197 -4.74 9.33 10.39
N TYR A 198 -4.93 9.85 11.60
CA TYR A 198 -5.57 11.15 11.81
C TYR A 198 -4.75 12.32 11.26
N PRO A 199 -3.46 12.48 11.57
CA PRO A 199 -2.65 13.56 11.02
C PRO A 199 -2.65 13.58 9.49
N THR A 200 -2.49 12.41 8.84
CA THR A 200 -2.49 12.31 7.37
C THR A 200 -3.86 12.68 6.79
N SER A 201 -4.95 12.22 7.41
CA SER A 201 -6.30 12.54 7.00
C SER A 201 -6.61 14.04 7.14
N TYR A 202 -6.15 14.68 8.23
CA TYR A 202 -6.38 16.10 8.45
C TYR A 202 -5.53 16.98 7.52
N ILE A 203 -4.28 16.63 7.24
CA ILE A 203 -3.47 17.31 6.22
C ILE A 203 -4.20 17.24 4.87
N LYS A 204 -4.72 16.08 4.50
CA LYS A 204 -5.46 15.88 3.25
C LYS A 204 -6.78 16.67 3.23
N SER A 205 -7.54 16.67 4.31
CA SER A 205 -8.82 17.40 4.41
C SER A 205 -8.65 18.92 4.31
N ARG A 206 -7.48 19.43 4.70
CA ARG A 206 -7.10 20.83 4.53
C ARG A 206 -6.45 21.14 3.17
N HIS A 207 -6.49 20.21 2.22
CA HIS A 207 -5.90 20.34 0.89
C HIS A 207 -4.36 20.50 0.88
N LEU A 208 -3.68 20.14 1.99
CA LEU A 208 -2.23 20.25 2.14
C LEU A 208 -1.48 18.95 1.76
N GLY A 209 -2.16 17.92 1.27
CA GLY A 209 -1.58 16.59 1.03
C GLY A 209 -0.47 16.52 -0.02
N LYS A 210 -0.37 17.52 -0.91
CA LYS A 210 0.72 17.69 -1.88
C LYS A 210 1.66 18.85 -1.54
N GLU A 211 1.39 19.56 -0.44
CA GLU A 211 2.08 20.80 -0.10
C GLU A 211 2.83 20.72 1.24
N CYS A 212 2.64 19.62 1.98
CA CYS A 212 3.33 19.37 3.24
C CYS A 212 3.94 17.97 3.25
N ALA A 213 5.04 17.82 3.98
CA ALA A 213 5.56 16.52 4.38
C ALA A 213 5.17 16.21 5.82
N LEU A 214 5.03 14.92 6.16
CA LEU A 214 4.84 14.45 7.52
C LEU A 214 5.89 13.41 7.86
N ILE A 215 6.60 13.57 8.95
CA ILE A 215 7.65 12.67 9.41
C ILE A 215 7.42 12.28 10.87
N THR A 216 7.68 11.02 11.23
CA THR A 216 7.45 10.51 12.59
C THR A 216 8.27 9.27 12.89
N ASP A 217 8.54 9.03 14.17
CA ASP A 217 9.03 7.74 14.70
C ASP A 217 7.92 6.70 14.85
N GLY A 218 6.65 7.09 14.71
CA GLY A 218 5.52 6.20 14.56
C GLY A 218 5.43 5.54 13.18
N ARG A 219 4.26 5.05 12.80
CA ARG A 219 4.06 4.31 11.53
C ARG A 219 2.89 4.83 10.71
N PHE A 220 2.87 4.41 9.45
CA PHE A 220 1.79 4.66 8.51
C PHE A 220 1.21 3.34 7.97
N SER A 221 -0.07 3.35 7.61
CA SER A 221 -0.71 2.22 6.96
C SER A 221 -0.42 2.16 5.45
N GLY A 222 -0.71 1.01 4.83
CA GLY A 222 -0.63 0.85 3.38
C GLY A 222 -1.58 1.77 2.59
N GLY A 223 -2.65 2.29 3.22
CA GLY A 223 -3.61 3.23 2.62
C GLY A 223 -3.18 4.70 2.66
N THR A 224 -2.04 5.03 3.27
CA THR A 224 -1.55 6.40 3.36
C THR A 224 -1.16 6.96 2.00
N SER A 225 -1.53 8.20 1.74
CA SER A 225 -1.14 8.98 0.57
C SER A 225 -0.51 10.31 0.99
N GLY A 226 0.34 10.88 0.12
CA GLY A 226 1.15 12.06 0.41
C GLY A 226 2.54 11.71 0.93
N LEU A 227 3.41 12.71 1.08
CA LEU A 227 4.79 12.53 1.53
C LEU A 227 4.81 12.28 3.04
N SER A 228 4.73 10.99 3.40
CA SER A 228 4.70 10.53 4.78
C SER A 228 5.85 9.55 5.02
N ILE A 229 6.74 9.90 5.95
CA ILE A 229 7.95 9.16 6.28
C ILE A 229 7.85 8.68 7.73
N GLY A 230 7.80 7.38 7.91
CA GLY A 230 7.65 6.75 9.22
C GLY A 230 8.83 5.92 9.65
N HIS A 231 8.72 5.33 10.82
CA HIS A 231 9.76 4.49 11.41
C HIS A 231 11.13 5.20 11.52
N ILE A 232 11.11 6.52 11.75
CA ILE A 232 12.35 7.28 11.89
C ILE A 232 13.10 6.77 13.11
N SER A 233 14.32 6.35 12.88
CA SER A 233 15.22 5.78 13.89
C SER A 233 16.50 6.61 13.94
N PRO A 234 16.57 7.59 14.89
CA PRO A 234 17.73 8.48 15.04
C PRO A 234 18.93 7.80 15.67
#